data_7b40365a1cddf9e182a45fb7790a38f1
#
_entry.id   7b40365a1cddf9e182a45fb7790a38f1
#
_cell.length_a   1.000
_cell.length_b   1.000
_cell.length_c   1.000
_cell.angle_alpha   90.00
_cell.angle_beta   90.00
_cell.angle_gamma   90.00
#
_symmetry.space_group_name_H-M   'P 1'
#
loop_
_entity.id
_entity.type
_entity.pdbx_description
1 polymer ?
#
loop_
_entity_poly.entity_id
_entity_poly.type
_entity_poly.pdbx_seq_one_letter_code
_entity_poly.pdbx_strand_id
1 'polypeptide(L)'
;MFLSGSAIGIYGPRNDEQLDESSNHGSGFLVDVCQQWEAAAKPAIDAGVRTVFLRTGIVLTPKGGALKKLLLAFRIGAGGRFGNGKQWQSWITLDDEIGAIEHLLTANVSGPVNLTAPSPVTNAEFTTVLAKVLRRPAILPIP
;
A
#
# COMPACT_ATOMS: atom_id res chain seq x y z
N MET A 1 15.63 18.79 1.28
CA MET A 1 15.07 17.44 1.16
C MET A 1 13.64 17.52 0.67
N PHE A 2 13.23 16.56 -0.16
CA PHE A 2 11.88 16.47 -0.72
C PHE A 2 11.35 15.02 -0.57
N LEU A 3 10.22 14.84 0.10
CA LEU A 3 9.49 13.59 0.16
C LEU A 3 8.29 13.67 -0.80
N SER A 4 8.31 12.87 -1.83
CA SER A 4 7.26 12.85 -2.87
C SER A 4 6.37 11.64 -2.68
N GLY A 5 5.06 11.86 -2.64
CA GLY A 5 4.10 10.76 -2.61
C GLY A 5 4.19 9.92 -3.88
N SER A 6 4.15 8.60 -3.71
CA SER A 6 4.02 7.59 -4.76
C SER A 6 3.20 6.43 -4.20
N ALA A 7 3.12 5.31 -4.89
CA ALA A 7 2.40 4.15 -4.42
C ALA A 7 3.03 2.85 -4.95
N ILE A 8 2.86 1.76 -4.21
CA ILE A 8 3.22 0.41 -4.68
C ILE A 8 2.48 0.02 -5.97
N GLY A 9 1.41 0.73 -6.33
CA GLY A 9 0.72 0.57 -7.60
C GLY A 9 1.61 0.72 -8.84
N ILE A 10 2.80 1.33 -8.70
CA ILE A 10 3.81 1.45 -9.77
C ILE A 10 4.29 0.09 -10.30
N TYR A 11 4.21 -0.95 -9.49
CA TYR A 11 4.63 -2.30 -9.90
C TYR A 11 3.58 -3.02 -10.74
N GLY A 12 2.30 -2.58 -10.71
CA GLY A 12 1.20 -3.28 -11.37
C GLY A 12 0.92 -4.67 -10.79
N PRO A 13 0.03 -5.44 -11.43
CA PRO A 13 -0.29 -6.80 -10.98
C PRO A 13 0.83 -7.79 -11.40
N ARG A 14 1.47 -8.44 -10.43
CA ARG A 14 2.61 -9.34 -10.62
C ARG A 14 2.40 -10.72 -9.98
N ASN A 15 1.15 -11.11 -9.71
CA ASN A 15 0.80 -12.38 -9.05
C ASN A 15 1.58 -12.59 -7.73
N ASP A 16 2.31 -13.69 -7.60
CA ASP A 16 3.04 -14.07 -6.38
C ASP A 16 4.51 -13.62 -6.40
N GLU A 17 4.88 -12.74 -7.32
CA GLU A 17 6.25 -12.21 -7.40
C GLU A 17 6.52 -11.28 -6.21
N GLN A 18 7.65 -11.51 -5.54
CA GLN A 18 8.14 -10.59 -4.52
C GLN A 18 8.83 -9.40 -5.20
N LEU A 19 8.39 -8.22 -4.85
CA LEU A 19 8.82 -6.97 -5.47
C LEU A 19 9.51 -6.08 -4.44
N ASP A 20 10.59 -5.46 -4.87
CA ASP A 20 11.34 -4.47 -4.12
C ASP A 20 11.50 -3.17 -4.94
N GLU A 21 12.23 -2.20 -4.40
CA GLU A 21 12.44 -0.90 -5.02
C GLU A 21 13.23 -0.97 -6.34
N SER A 22 13.99 -2.04 -6.56
CA SER A 22 14.76 -2.29 -7.79
C SER A 22 13.93 -2.97 -8.88
N SER A 23 12.75 -3.47 -8.53
CA SER A 23 11.86 -4.17 -9.46
C SER A 23 11.35 -3.26 -10.57
N ASN A 24 11.23 -3.81 -11.78
CA ASN A 24 10.71 -3.07 -12.93
C ASN A 24 9.27 -2.61 -12.68
N HIS A 25 8.93 -1.45 -13.24
CA HIS A 25 7.56 -0.96 -13.25
C HIS A 25 6.66 -1.89 -14.06
N GLY A 26 5.41 -1.98 -13.67
CA GLY A 26 4.38 -2.71 -14.40
C GLY A 26 3.84 -1.92 -15.58
N SER A 27 2.58 -2.18 -15.92
CA SER A 27 1.85 -1.45 -16.97
C SER A 27 0.41 -1.17 -16.55
N GLY A 28 -0.18 -0.12 -17.13
CA GLY A 28 -1.57 0.28 -16.92
C GLY A 28 -1.71 1.63 -16.23
N PHE A 29 -2.93 2.11 -16.16
CA PHE A 29 -3.26 3.48 -15.75
C PHE A 29 -2.63 3.90 -14.41
N LEU A 30 -2.73 3.07 -13.37
CA LEU A 30 -2.17 3.42 -12.05
C LEU A 30 -0.63 3.46 -12.07
N VAL A 31 -0.01 2.60 -12.87
CA VAL A 31 1.45 2.61 -13.07
C VAL A 31 1.87 3.92 -13.73
N ASP A 32 1.17 4.32 -14.79
CA ASP A 32 1.46 5.56 -15.52
C ASP A 32 1.30 6.79 -14.62
N VAL A 33 0.29 6.80 -13.75
CA VAL A 33 0.10 7.87 -12.76
C VAL A 33 1.28 7.94 -11.78
N CYS A 34 1.69 6.80 -11.20
CA CYS A 34 2.82 6.75 -10.27
C CYS A 34 4.12 7.19 -10.95
N GLN A 35 4.37 6.75 -12.18
CA GLN A 35 5.54 7.17 -12.96
C GLN A 35 5.56 8.68 -13.20
N GLN A 36 4.41 9.27 -13.55
CA GLN A 36 4.30 10.72 -13.74
C GLN A 36 4.54 11.49 -12.42
N TRP A 37 4.04 10.98 -11.29
CA TRP A 37 4.31 11.58 -9.99
C TRP A 37 5.80 11.56 -9.64
N GLU A 38 6.48 10.43 -9.83
CA GLU A 38 7.91 10.32 -9.57
C GLU A 38 8.71 11.20 -10.56
N ALA A 39 8.33 11.23 -11.84
CA ALA A 39 8.97 12.07 -12.84
C ALA A 39 8.81 13.57 -12.56
N ALA A 40 7.70 14.00 -11.97
CA ALA A 40 7.45 15.41 -11.61
C ALA A 40 8.45 15.94 -10.56
N ALA A 41 9.13 15.07 -9.82
CA ALA A 41 10.16 15.45 -8.87
C ALA A 41 11.56 15.68 -9.51
N LYS A 42 11.70 15.41 -10.81
CA LYS A 42 12.99 15.55 -11.53
C LYS A 42 13.65 16.92 -11.33
N PRO A 43 12.97 18.08 -11.39
CA PRO A 43 13.61 19.37 -11.17
C PRO A 43 14.27 19.49 -9.79
N ALA A 44 13.69 18.89 -8.74
CA ALA A 44 14.29 18.89 -7.41
C ALA A 44 15.56 18.03 -7.36
N ILE A 45 15.55 16.89 -8.03
CA ILE A 45 16.71 16.00 -8.15
C ILE A 45 17.84 16.70 -8.90
N ASP A 46 17.53 17.33 -10.04
CA ASP A 46 18.50 18.04 -10.86
C ASP A 46 19.13 19.25 -10.11
N ALA A 47 18.38 19.83 -9.17
CA ALA A 47 18.87 20.88 -8.27
C ALA A 47 19.66 20.34 -7.06
N GLY A 48 19.96 19.04 -7.02
CA GLY A 48 20.72 18.41 -5.92
C GLY A 48 19.93 18.22 -4.63
N VAL A 49 18.61 18.36 -4.67
CA VAL A 49 17.76 18.15 -3.49
C VAL A 49 17.59 16.65 -3.26
N ARG A 50 17.95 16.16 -2.07
CA ARG A 50 17.71 14.76 -1.68
C ARG A 50 16.21 14.47 -1.77
N THR A 51 15.85 13.55 -2.65
CA THR A 51 14.45 13.22 -2.95
C THR A 51 14.18 11.76 -2.61
N VAL A 52 13.06 11.49 -1.93
CA VAL A 52 12.58 10.13 -1.63
C VAL A 52 11.16 9.99 -2.17
N PHE A 53 10.90 8.90 -2.88
CA PHE A 53 9.57 8.53 -3.37
C PHE A 53 8.93 7.57 -2.39
N LEU A 54 7.86 7.99 -1.74
CA LEU A 54 7.13 7.20 -0.76
C LEU A 54 6.15 6.28 -1.51
N ARG A 55 6.58 5.06 -1.86
CA ARG A 55 5.73 4.03 -2.49
C ARG A 55 4.86 3.38 -1.43
N THR A 56 3.83 4.10 -1.01
CA THR A 56 2.93 3.71 0.06
C THR A 56 2.06 2.53 -0.33
N GLY A 57 1.96 1.55 0.57
CA GLY A 57 1.04 0.43 0.48
C GLY A 57 -0.39 0.77 0.92
N ILE A 58 -1.14 -0.24 1.33
CA ILE A 58 -2.50 -0.04 1.86
C ILE A 58 -2.41 0.40 3.32
N VAL A 59 -2.61 1.69 3.59
CA VAL A 59 -2.59 2.21 4.96
C VAL A 59 -3.83 1.77 5.72
N LEU A 60 -3.62 1.04 6.81
CA LEU A 60 -4.67 0.52 7.68
C LEU A 60 -4.86 1.42 8.89
N THR A 61 -6.05 2.02 8.99
CA THR A 61 -6.50 2.75 10.17
C THR A 61 -8.02 2.64 10.32
N PRO A 62 -8.54 2.42 11.55
CA PRO A 62 -9.98 2.39 11.77
C PRO A 62 -10.65 3.77 11.61
N LYS A 63 -9.86 4.85 11.60
CA LYS A 63 -10.34 6.23 11.51
C LYS A 63 -10.72 6.65 10.08
N GLY A 64 -10.18 5.95 9.05
CA GLY A 64 -10.39 6.35 7.65
C GLY A 64 -10.04 5.26 6.64
N GLY A 65 -10.03 5.63 5.35
CA GLY A 65 -9.57 4.79 4.26
C GLY A 65 -10.34 3.48 4.06
N ALA A 66 -9.66 2.50 3.48
CA ALA A 66 -10.24 1.21 3.12
C ALA A 66 -10.73 0.43 4.35
N LEU A 67 -9.94 0.39 5.43
CA LEU A 67 -10.29 -0.38 6.62
C LEU A 67 -11.58 0.11 7.26
N LYS A 68 -11.80 1.44 7.35
CA LYS A 68 -13.05 1.98 7.92
C LYS A 68 -14.30 1.49 7.17
N LYS A 69 -14.23 1.46 5.83
CA LYS A 69 -15.33 0.96 4.99
C LYS A 69 -15.55 -0.54 5.19
N LEU A 70 -14.48 -1.32 5.24
CA LEU A 70 -14.54 -2.75 5.51
C LEU A 70 -15.12 -3.05 6.89
N LEU A 71 -14.69 -2.33 7.93
CA LEU A 71 -15.22 -2.49 9.29
C LEU A 71 -16.73 -2.31 9.35
N LEU A 72 -17.28 -1.35 8.61
CA LEU A 72 -18.73 -1.15 8.53
C LEU A 72 -19.40 -2.37 7.91
N ALA A 73 -18.92 -2.83 6.76
CA ALA A 73 -19.47 -4.00 6.06
C ALA A 73 -19.43 -5.27 6.93
N PHE A 74 -18.31 -5.52 7.61
CA PHE A 74 -18.16 -6.67 8.48
C PHE A 74 -19.10 -6.60 9.71
N ARG A 75 -19.26 -5.43 10.31
CA ARG A 75 -20.14 -5.24 11.48
C ARG A 75 -21.60 -5.58 11.19
N ILE A 76 -22.08 -5.29 9.98
CA ILE A 76 -23.44 -5.62 9.54
C ILE A 76 -23.57 -7.02 8.92
N GLY A 77 -22.49 -7.83 8.95
CA GLY A 77 -22.50 -9.19 8.40
C GLY A 77 -22.35 -9.27 6.88
N ALA A 78 -22.07 -8.16 6.21
CA ALA A 78 -21.84 -8.09 4.75
C ALA A 78 -20.35 -8.17 4.37
N GLY A 79 -19.47 -8.51 5.31
CA GLY A 79 -18.03 -8.70 5.06
C GLY A 79 -17.74 -10.00 4.31
N GLY A 80 -16.74 -9.96 3.42
CA GLY A 80 -16.34 -11.14 2.66
C GLY A 80 -15.06 -10.90 1.85
N ARG A 81 -14.54 -11.96 1.26
CA ARG A 81 -13.39 -11.88 0.34
C ARG A 81 -13.83 -11.32 -1.00
N PHE A 82 -12.96 -10.54 -1.64
CA PHE A 82 -13.18 -10.05 -2.99
C PHE A 82 -12.80 -11.12 -4.03
N GLY A 83 -13.75 -11.45 -4.91
CA GLY A 83 -13.56 -12.44 -5.96
C GLY A 83 -13.01 -13.77 -5.42
N ASN A 84 -11.85 -14.22 -5.96
CA ASN A 84 -11.18 -15.45 -5.52
C ASN A 84 -10.32 -15.29 -4.25
N GLY A 85 -10.10 -14.06 -3.79
CA GLY A 85 -9.32 -13.76 -2.59
C GLY A 85 -7.80 -13.94 -2.71
N LYS A 86 -7.29 -14.19 -3.90
CA LYS A 86 -5.84 -14.42 -4.14
C LYS A 86 -5.03 -13.15 -4.28
N GLN A 87 -5.67 -11.98 -4.36
CA GLN A 87 -5.00 -10.70 -4.52
C GLN A 87 -4.14 -10.40 -3.29
N TRP A 88 -2.86 -10.15 -3.51
CA TRP A 88 -1.95 -9.71 -2.47
C TRP A 88 -2.25 -8.29 -2.01
N GLN A 89 -2.12 -8.09 -0.72
CA GLN A 89 -2.30 -6.80 -0.04
C GLN A 89 -1.03 -6.50 0.75
N SER A 90 -0.20 -5.62 0.22
CA SER A 90 0.93 -5.05 0.94
C SER A 90 0.41 -3.87 1.74
N TRP A 91 0.26 -4.07 3.02
CA TRP A 91 -0.34 -3.13 3.97
C TRP A 91 0.70 -2.50 4.87
N ILE A 92 0.34 -1.42 5.52
CA ILE A 92 1.11 -0.77 6.58
C ILE A 92 0.12 -0.16 7.58
N THR A 93 0.48 -0.08 8.87
CA THR A 93 -0.35 0.69 9.82
C THR A 93 -0.11 2.18 9.64
N LEU A 94 -1.09 3.01 10.04
CA LEU A 94 -0.91 4.46 9.98
C LEU A 94 0.26 4.93 10.86
N ASP A 95 0.45 4.31 12.02
CA ASP A 95 1.52 4.68 12.95
C ASP A 95 2.91 4.32 12.37
N ASP A 96 3.04 3.16 11.73
CA ASP A 96 4.28 2.77 11.05
C ASP A 96 4.56 3.65 9.81
N GLU A 97 3.53 4.01 9.05
CA GLU A 97 3.66 4.94 7.92
C GLU A 97 4.22 6.30 8.39
N ILE A 98 3.66 6.86 9.47
CA ILE A 98 4.14 8.12 10.05
C ILE A 98 5.57 7.97 10.56
N GLY A 99 5.86 6.91 11.31
CA GLY A 99 7.21 6.67 11.82
C GLY A 99 8.25 6.50 10.72
N ALA A 100 7.89 5.80 9.62
CA ALA A 100 8.76 5.67 8.46
C ALA A 100 9.02 7.03 7.78
N ILE A 101 7.99 7.86 7.60
CA ILE A 101 8.12 9.20 7.06
C ILE A 101 9.04 10.06 7.96
N GLU A 102 8.82 10.05 9.27
CA GLU A 102 9.67 10.77 10.22
C GLU A 102 11.13 10.31 10.17
N HIS A 103 11.37 9.00 10.10
CA HIS A 103 12.71 8.45 9.93
C HIS A 103 13.37 8.94 8.64
N LEU A 104 12.65 8.94 7.51
CA LEU A 104 13.16 9.36 6.21
C LEU A 104 13.49 10.86 6.16
N LEU A 105 12.94 11.69 7.07
CA LEU A 105 13.29 13.12 7.16
C LEU A 105 14.78 13.30 7.47
N THR A 106 15.36 12.44 8.30
CA THR A 106 16.74 12.56 8.78
C THR A 106 17.69 11.51 8.22
N ALA A 107 17.18 10.36 7.79
CA ALA A 107 17.98 9.27 7.22
C ALA A 107 18.65 9.68 5.91
N ASN A 108 19.85 9.16 5.66
CA ASN A 108 20.58 9.39 4.41
C ASN A 108 20.10 8.40 3.33
N VAL A 109 18.81 8.47 2.99
CA VAL A 109 18.15 7.64 1.99
C VAL A 109 17.64 8.54 0.87
N SER A 110 17.76 8.07 -0.39
CA SER A 110 17.22 8.74 -1.59
C SER A 110 16.66 7.71 -2.56
N GLY A 111 15.81 8.14 -3.47
CA GLY A 111 15.12 7.27 -4.42
C GLY A 111 13.84 6.66 -3.86
N PRO A 112 13.34 5.58 -4.47
CA PRO A 112 12.11 4.93 -4.01
C PRO A 112 12.29 4.18 -2.69
N VAL A 113 11.22 4.18 -1.88
CA VAL A 113 11.11 3.42 -0.64
C VAL A 113 9.71 2.84 -0.54
N ASN A 114 9.61 1.53 -0.42
CA ASN A 114 8.34 0.85 -0.22
C ASN A 114 7.89 0.98 1.25
N LEU A 115 6.83 1.71 1.48
CA LEU A 115 6.22 1.85 2.81
C LEU A 115 5.16 0.76 2.99
N THR A 116 5.62 -0.42 3.38
CA THR A 116 4.79 -1.62 3.59
C THR A 116 5.28 -2.40 4.80
N ALA A 117 4.37 -3.10 5.46
CA ALA A 117 4.74 -4.07 6.49
C ALA A 117 5.47 -5.28 5.87
N PRO A 118 6.34 -5.97 6.64
CA PRO A 118 7.17 -7.06 6.12
C PRO A 118 6.38 -8.33 5.75
N SER A 119 5.11 -8.41 6.13
CA SER A 119 4.27 -9.59 5.93
C SER A 119 3.03 -9.24 5.12
N PRO A 120 3.12 -9.16 3.78
CA PRO A 120 1.94 -9.01 2.94
C PRO A 120 1.03 -10.24 3.10
N VAL A 121 -0.26 -10.05 2.89
CA VAL A 121 -1.27 -11.10 3.02
C VAL A 121 -2.16 -11.14 1.79
N THR A 122 -2.76 -12.30 1.50
CA THR A 122 -3.81 -12.37 0.50
C THR A 122 -5.11 -11.73 1.03
N ASN A 123 -6.00 -11.32 0.12
CA ASN A 123 -7.31 -10.81 0.52
C ASN A 123 -8.12 -11.85 1.33
N ALA A 124 -7.98 -13.14 1.02
CA ALA A 124 -8.62 -14.21 1.77
C ALA A 124 -8.12 -14.29 3.21
N GLU A 125 -6.80 -14.20 3.42
CA GLU A 125 -6.18 -14.19 4.75
C GLU A 125 -6.59 -12.95 5.54
N PHE A 126 -6.49 -11.77 4.92
CA PHE A 126 -6.93 -10.52 5.52
C PHE A 126 -8.40 -10.59 5.98
N THR A 127 -9.28 -11.09 5.11
CA THR A 127 -10.70 -11.28 5.40
C THR A 127 -10.91 -12.22 6.58
N THR A 128 -10.20 -13.34 6.61
CA THR A 128 -10.28 -14.34 7.68
C THR A 128 -9.85 -13.75 9.03
N VAL A 129 -8.72 -13.04 9.05
CA VAL A 129 -8.21 -12.39 10.26
C VAL A 129 -9.17 -11.31 10.75
N LEU A 130 -9.66 -10.46 9.84
CA LEU A 130 -10.60 -9.39 10.18
C LEU A 130 -11.92 -9.94 10.74
N ALA A 131 -12.46 -10.99 10.13
CA ALA A 131 -13.65 -11.69 10.60
C ALA A 131 -13.47 -12.24 12.02
N LYS A 132 -12.32 -12.90 12.27
CA LYS A 132 -11.96 -13.44 13.59
C LYS A 132 -11.87 -12.34 14.65
N VAL A 133 -11.17 -11.25 14.36
CA VAL A 133 -10.99 -10.11 15.28
C VAL A 133 -12.35 -9.47 15.62
N LEU A 134 -13.19 -9.30 14.62
CA LEU A 134 -14.52 -8.68 14.80
C LEU A 134 -15.56 -9.65 15.33
N ARG A 135 -15.25 -10.95 15.43
CA ARG A 135 -16.20 -12.03 15.78
C ARG A 135 -17.44 -12.00 14.89
N ARG A 136 -17.23 -11.83 13.59
CA ARG A 136 -18.30 -11.76 12.57
C ARG A 136 -18.00 -12.76 11.45
N PRO A 137 -19.00 -13.46 10.91
CA PRO A 137 -18.81 -14.33 9.77
C PRO A 137 -18.42 -13.51 8.53
N ALA A 138 -17.57 -14.10 7.67
CA ALA A 138 -17.21 -13.54 6.38
C ALA A 138 -17.31 -14.67 5.32
N ILE A 139 -18.51 -15.15 5.11
CA ILE A 139 -18.78 -16.38 4.34
C ILE A 139 -19.03 -16.05 2.87
N LEU A 140 -19.63 -14.90 2.58
CA LEU A 140 -20.04 -14.53 1.23
C LEU A 140 -18.88 -13.88 0.45
N PRO A 141 -18.56 -14.39 -0.75
CA PRO A 141 -17.64 -13.65 -1.64
C PRO A 141 -18.33 -12.38 -2.15
N ILE A 142 -17.56 -11.29 -2.17
CA ILE A 142 -17.98 -10.02 -2.77
C ILE A 142 -17.50 -10.04 -4.22
N PRO A 143 -18.36 -9.80 -5.21
CA PRO A 143 -17.99 -9.79 -6.62
C PRO A 143 -17.02 -8.68 -6.99
#